data_bc8249b4b86ba33563de2e5f198e835d
#
_entry.id   bc8249b4b86ba33563de2e5f198e835d
#
_cell.length_a   1.000
_cell.length_b   1.000
_cell.length_c   1.000
_cell.angle_alpha   90.00
_cell.angle_beta   90.00
_cell.angle_gamma   90.00
#
_symmetry.space_group_name_H-M   'P 1'
#
loop_
_entity.id
_entity.type
_entity.pdbx_description
1 polymer ?
#
loop_
_entity_poly.entity_id
_entity_poly.type
_entity_poly.pdbx_seq_one_letter_code
_entity_poly.pdbx_strand_id
1 'polypeptide(L)'
;MAMFQNPGAFFLGTLVPSEQKFLKVLLENAKKNGYTKFVEPCAGAFAMSHLAVQSGFKPSEVESSDVSMFTSIMGYAVTGKPLDELEIHAKGFSDEELLDPAVAMYAWKYLSTVKNAGKEYFYNFMLDLASRREEHIRNIREQLERAKGILNGMNYRALDMWKHMDEVLNDEHCIVIANPPTYAAGFEKYYDTGGMMTWKEPEYGIFDPKTGLQEFMDLCKGAKCLVLCYEENEPGKTAGEPVFARYGVRSGVNVYLTANRPEEATDLANGKKIARPGESKLSSLECSMLPRDYEITEKTKVQLCQIERAEAQYYRQLWTHNFVGSSAPINIAVLIDGKIAGVFGVDKAALTMGAFGTQVSDALFLMYGMTVPHIKYRLGRLLTMLAQNREFVYKLSLIHI
;
A
#
# COMPACT_ATOMS: atom_id res chain seq x y z
N MET A 1 -5.73 -3.69 -11.20
CA MET A 1 -6.17 -2.35 -10.78
C MET A 1 -6.45 -2.45 -9.30
N ALA A 2 -5.75 -1.73 -8.44
CA ALA A 2 -5.98 -1.83 -7.00
C ALA A 2 -7.42 -1.38 -6.72
N MET A 3 -8.16 -2.20 -6.00
CA MET A 3 -9.59 -2.03 -5.76
C MET A 3 -9.92 -0.72 -5.04
N PHE A 4 -8.91 -0.08 -4.41
CA PHE A 4 -9.04 1.12 -3.60
C PHE A 4 -7.89 2.11 -3.82
N GLN A 5 -7.58 2.44 -5.07
CA GLN A 5 -6.60 3.50 -5.39
C GLN A 5 -7.17 4.91 -5.21
N ASN A 6 -8.01 5.14 -4.21
CA ASN A 6 -8.42 6.50 -3.86
C ASN A 6 -7.63 7.00 -2.65
N PRO A 7 -7.38 8.31 -2.52
CA PRO A 7 -6.87 8.93 -1.28
C PRO A 7 -7.73 8.63 -0.05
N GLY A 8 -8.91 8.07 -0.29
CA GLY A 8 -9.78 7.48 0.69
C GLY A 8 -9.58 5.98 0.92
N ALA A 9 -8.63 5.35 0.30
CA ALA A 9 -8.38 3.93 0.50
C ALA A 9 -8.00 3.66 1.96
N PHE A 10 -8.76 2.79 2.56
CA PHE A 10 -8.77 2.52 3.99
C PHE A 10 -7.68 1.54 4.40
N PHE A 11 -6.96 0.96 3.44
CA PHE A 11 -6.08 -0.16 3.69
C PHE A 11 -4.66 0.06 3.16
N LEU A 12 -3.65 -0.23 3.99
CA LEU A 12 -2.22 -0.15 3.66
C LEU A 12 -1.67 -1.47 3.08
N GLY A 13 -2.39 -2.22 2.35
CA GLY A 13 -1.93 -3.49 1.81
C GLY A 13 -2.33 -3.67 0.35
N THR A 14 -1.94 -2.76 -0.53
CA THR A 14 -2.21 -2.94 -1.95
C THR A 14 -1.09 -3.72 -2.61
N LEU A 15 -1.44 -4.80 -3.31
CA LEU A 15 -0.51 -5.53 -4.15
C LEU A 15 0.06 -4.60 -5.24
N VAL A 16 1.37 -4.47 -5.31
CA VAL A 16 1.99 -3.72 -6.40
C VAL A 16 1.98 -4.53 -7.72
N PRO A 17 2.12 -3.88 -8.88
CA PRO A 17 2.00 -4.57 -10.18
C PRO A 17 2.91 -5.80 -10.36
N SER A 18 4.12 -5.80 -9.79
CA SER A 18 5.03 -6.94 -9.85
C SER A 18 4.54 -8.14 -9.05
N GLU A 19 3.95 -7.89 -7.88
CA GLU A 19 3.33 -8.92 -7.03
C GLU A 19 2.09 -9.50 -7.71
N GLN A 20 1.21 -8.62 -8.22
CA GLN A 20 0.02 -9.05 -8.96
C GLN A 20 0.38 -9.94 -10.14
N LYS A 21 1.42 -9.57 -10.90
CA LYS A 21 1.87 -10.37 -12.06
C LYS A 21 2.41 -11.74 -11.64
N PHE A 22 3.19 -11.79 -10.55
CA PHE A 22 3.72 -13.04 -10.03
C PHE A 22 2.61 -13.94 -9.54
N LEU A 23 1.75 -13.44 -8.64
CA LEU A 23 0.66 -14.20 -8.06
C LEU A 23 -0.37 -14.65 -9.10
N LYS A 24 -0.66 -13.81 -10.10
CA LYS A 24 -1.58 -14.18 -11.18
C LYS A 24 -1.09 -15.42 -11.92
N VAL A 25 0.19 -15.48 -12.31
CA VAL A 25 0.77 -16.65 -13.00
C VAL A 25 0.71 -17.88 -12.11
N LEU A 26 1.08 -17.73 -10.82
CA LEU A 26 1.05 -18.81 -9.84
C LEU A 26 -0.37 -19.36 -9.66
N LEU A 27 -1.36 -18.50 -9.46
CA LEU A 27 -2.75 -18.89 -9.25
C LEU A 27 -3.40 -19.50 -10.50
N GLU A 28 -3.13 -18.97 -11.70
CA GLU A 28 -3.60 -19.56 -12.95
C GLU A 28 -3.06 -20.98 -13.16
N ASN A 29 -1.79 -21.21 -12.83
CA ASN A 29 -1.17 -22.53 -12.93
C ASN A 29 -1.64 -23.45 -11.79
N ALA A 30 -1.81 -22.96 -10.57
CA ALA A 30 -2.40 -23.72 -9.49
C ALA A 30 -3.80 -24.24 -9.89
N LYS A 31 -4.64 -23.38 -10.44
CA LYS A 31 -5.96 -23.77 -10.93
C LYS A 31 -5.91 -24.85 -12.00
N LYS A 32 -4.98 -24.76 -12.96
CA LYS A 32 -4.76 -25.76 -14.01
C LYS A 32 -4.24 -27.09 -13.46
N ASN A 33 -3.48 -27.04 -12.36
CA ASN A 33 -2.90 -28.21 -11.69
C ASN A 33 -3.83 -28.86 -10.65
N GLY A 34 -5.10 -28.47 -10.63
CA GLY A 34 -6.11 -29.16 -9.82
C GLY A 34 -6.37 -28.56 -8.45
N TYR A 35 -5.82 -27.39 -8.14
CA TYR A 35 -6.22 -26.65 -6.97
C TYR A 35 -7.67 -26.15 -7.15
N THR A 36 -8.54 -26.49 -6.21
CA THR A 36 -9.97 -26.18 -6.29
C THR A 36 -10.44 -25.23 -5.21
N LYS A 37 -9.58 -24.91 -4.26
CA LYS A 37 -9.86 -24.03 -3.12
C LYS A 37 -8.76 -23.00 -2.96
N PHE A 38 -9.15 -21.73 -2.82
CA PHE A 38 -8.25 -20.62 -2.48
C PHE A 38 -8.66 -20.04 -1.12
N VAL A 39 -7.68 -19.79 -0.24
CA VAL A 39 -7.91 -19.25 1.09
C VAL A 39 -7.05 -18.03 1.35
N GLU A 40 -7.68 -16.95 1.84
CA GLU A 40 -7.02 -15.71 2.27
C GLU A 40 -7.33 -15.43 3.75
N PRO A 41 -6.52 -15.96 4.68
CA PRO A 41 -6.67 -15.68 6.11
C PRO A 41 -5.94 -14.38 6.46
N CYS A 42 -6.53 -13.29 6.64
CA CYS A 42 -6.07 -11.90 6.75
C CYS A 42 -6.45 -11.12 5.47
N ALA A 43 -7.75 -11.12 5.18
CA ALA A 43 -8.27 -10.68 3.89
C ALA A 43 -8.08 -9.18 3.63
N GLY A 44 -8.02 -8.36 4.67
CA GLY A 44 -7.86 -6.91 4.52
C GLY A 44 -8.87 -6.31 3.55
N ALA A 45 -8.42 -5.91 2.38
CA ALA A 45 -9.26 -5.37 1.31
C ALA A 45 -9.57 -6.40 0.20
N PHE A 46 -9.42 -7.69 0.46
CA PHE A 46 -9.69 -8.79 -0.48
C PHE A 46 -8.87 -8.75 -1.79
N ALA A 47 -7.68 -8.18 -1.74
CA ALA A 47 -6.87 -8.02 -2.95
C ALA A 47 -6.45 -9.37 -3.55
N MET A 48 -6.13 -10.35 -2.72
CA MET A 48 -5.73 -11.68 -3.18
C MET A 48 -6.92 -12.51 -3.59
N SER A 49 -8.05 -12.44 -2.88
CA SER A 49 -9.32 -13.06 -3.26
C SER A 49 -9.79 -12.58 -4.63
N HIS A 50 -9.71 -11.28 -4.88
CA HIS A 50 -10.00 -10.70 -6.19
C HIS A 50 -9.08 -11.24 -7.28
N LEU A 51 -7.77 -11.33 -6.99
CA LEU A 51 -6.80 -11.87 -7.93
C LEU A 51 -7.02 -13.36 -8.20
N ALA A 52 -7.41 -14.14 -7.19
CA ALA A 52 -7.73 -15.56 -7.35
C ALA A 52 -8.92 -15.76 -8.30
N VAL A 53 -10.00 -14.98 -8.15
CA VAL A 53 -11.13 -15.03 -9.08
C VAL A 53 -10.69 -14.63 -10.50
N GLN A 54 -9.87 -13.59 -10.66
CA GLN A 54 -9.33 -13.20 -11.95
C GLN A 54 -8.38 -14.24 -12.56
N SER A 55 -7.84 -15.15 -11.74
CA SER A 55 -6.95 -16.24 -12.16
C SER A 55 -7.69 -17.56 -12.42
N GLY A 56 -9.02 -17.55 -12.39
CA GLY A 56 -9.86 -18.68 -12.80
C GLY A 56 -10.48 -19.50 -11.66
N PHE A 57 -10.27 -19.12 -10.40
CA PHE A 57 -11.06 -19.66 -9.29
C PHE A 57 -12.48 -19.10 -9.35
N LYS A 58 -13.48 -19.96 -9.16
CA LYS A 58 -14.86 -19.48 -9.01
C LYS A 58 -14.99 -18.77 -7.66
N PRO A 59 -15.86 -17.76 -7.50
CA PRO A 59 -16.08 -17.15 -6.18
C PRO A 59 -16.41 -18.19 -5.10
N SER A 60 -17.20 -19.22 -5.41
CA SER A 60 -17.53 -20.32 -4.48
C SER A 60 -16.34 -21.20 -4.06
N GLU A 61 -15.20 -21.07 -4.73
CA GLU A 61 -13.94 -21.75 -4.41
C GLU A 61 -13.01 -20.86 -3.59
N VAL A 62 -13.42 -19.63 -3.26
CA VAL A 62 -12.66 -18.63 -2.50
C VAL A 62 -13.23 -18.49 -1.10
N GLU A 63 -12.37 -18.69 -0.11
CA GLU A 63 -12.69 -18.47 1.30
C GLU A 63 -11.75 -17.40 1.88
N SER A 64 -12.28 -16.50 2.68
CA SER A 64 -11.51 -15.45 3.30
C SER A 64 -11.93 -15.21 4.74
N SER A 65 -10.99 -14.81 5.57
CA SER A 65 -11.29 -14.40 6.95
C SER A 65 -10.44 -13.20 7.37
N ASP A 66 -10.94 -12.50 8.36
CA ASP A 66 -10.22 -11.40 9.02
C ASP A 66 -10.88 -11.11 10.36
N VAL A 67 -10.15 -10.48 11.27
CA VAL A 67 -10.64 -10.09 12.59
C VAL A 67 -10.96 -8.60 12.70
N SER A 68 -10.71 -7.82 11.64
CA SER A 68 -10.99 -6.39 11.67
C SER A 68 -12.44 -6.07 11.32
N MET A 69 -12.99 -5.10 12.04
CA MET A 69 -14.35 -4.57 11.78
C MET A 69 -14.48 -4.10 10.33
N PHE A 70 -13.51 -3.35 9.84
CA PHE A 70 -13.50 -2.81 8.48
C PHE A 70 -13.66 -3.92 7.42
N THR A 71 -12.79 -4.94 7.49
CA THR A 71 -12.83 -6.07 6.57
C THR A 71 -14.12 -6.87 6.72
N SER A 72 -14.64 -6.99 7.95
CA SER A 72 -15.90 -7.71 8.19
C SER A 72 -17.11 -7.00 7.58
N ILE A 73 -17.20 -5.67 7.71
CA ILE A 73 -18.24 -4.88 7.03
C ILE A 73 -18.16 -5.11 5.52
N MET A 74 -16.97 -5.01 4.94
CA MET A 74 -16.74 -5.22 3.51
C MET A 74 -17.05 -6.67 3.10
N GLY A 75 -16.59 -7.66 3.88
CA GLY A 75 -16.81 -9.08 3.62
C GLY A 75 -18.29 -9.45 3.61
N TYR A 76 -19.06 -8.94 4.57
CA TYR A 76 -20.51 -9.13 4.62
C TYR A 76 -21.20 -8.46 3.43
N ALA A 77 -20.80 -7.26 3.07
CA ALA A 77 -21.34 -6.54 1.91
C ALA A 77 -21.14 -7.30 0.60
N VAL A 78 -19.92 -7.79 0.34
CA VAL A 78 -19.60 -8.47 -0.94
C VAL A 78 -20.18 -9.88 -1.01
N THR A 79 -20.36 -10.56 0.13
CA THR A 79 -20.99 -11.90 0.19
C THR A 79 -22.51 -11.86 0.32
N GLY A 80 -23.09 -10.67 0.54
CA GLY A 80 -24.52 -10.50 0.73
C GLY A 80 -25.03 -10.99 2.09
N LYS A 81 -24.15 -11.14 3.08
CA LYS A 81 -24.53 -11.44 4.46
C LYS A 81 -25.18 -10.23 5.12
N PRO A 82 -26.18 -10.41 5.97
CA PRO A 82 -26.85 -9.33 6.69
C PRO A 82 -25.88 -8.68 7.70
N LEU A 83 -25.78 -7.36 7.68
CA LEU A 83 -24.80 -6.61 8.48
C LEU A 83 -25.18 -6.53 9.97
N ASP A 84 -26.45 -6.76 10.30
CA ASP A 84 -26.95 -6.82 11.69
C ASP A 84 -26.30 -7.94 12.51
N GLU A 85 -25.83 -9.02 11.88
CA GLU A 85 -25.08 -10.09 12.54
C GLU A 85 -23.78 -9.59 13.19
N LEU A 86 -23.23 -8.46 12.71
CA LEU A 86 -22.01 -7.85 13.25
C LEU A 86 -22.27 -6.96 14.47
N GLU A 87 -23.52 -6.66 14.81
CA GLU A 87 -23.91 -5.84 15.99
C GLU A 87 -23.06 -4.55 16.10
N ILE A 88 -23.05 -3.76 15.02
CA ILE A 88 -22.21 -2.55 14.92
C ILE A 88 -22.92 -1.38 15.59
N HIS A 89 -22.21 -0.67 16.47
CA HIS A 89 -22.64 0.58 17.09
C HIS A 89 -21.60 1.67 16.88
N ALA A 90 -22.01 2.90 16.55
CA ALA A 90 -21.11 4.00 16.28
C ALA A 90 -21.64 5.33 16.85
N LYS A 91 -20.79 6.09 17.51
CA LYS A 91 -21.17 7.39 18.08
C LYS A 91 -21.58 8.37 16.99
N GLY A 92 -22.81 8.88 17.10
CA GLY A 92 -23.36 9.87 16.15
C GLY A 92 -24.00 9.26 14.89
N PHE A 93 -24.20 7.96 14.88
CA PHE A 93 -24.95 7.22 13.85
C PHE A 93 -26.03 6.36 14.53
N SER A 94 -27.17 6.21 13.87
CA SER A 94 -28.18 5.27 14.34
C SER A 94 -27.86 3.84 13.90
N ASP A 95 -28.33 2.84 14.67
CA ASP A 95 -28.11 1.44 14.32
C ASP A 95 -28.76 1.11 12.95
N GLU A 96 -29.87 1.77 12.60
CA GLU A 96 -30.54 1.59 11.30
C GLU A 96 -29.67 2.12 10.14
N GLU A 97 -29.00 3.27 10.30
CA GLU A 97 -28.07 3.79 9.30
C GLU A 97 -26.87 2.84 9.09
N LEU A 98 -26.40 2.20 10.16
CA LEU A 98 -25.24 1.29 10.14
C LEU A 98 -25.53 -0.06 9.48
N LEU A 99 -26.79 -0.38 9.17
CA LEU A 99 -27.14 -1.55 8.35
C LEU A 99 -26.74 -1.35 6.87
N ASP A 100 -26.51 -0.11 6.41
CA ASP A 100 -25.92 0.16 5.12
C ASP A 100 -24.39 0.01 5.22
N PRO A 101 -23.76 -0.95 4.53
CA PRO A 101 -22.30 -1.17 4.60
C PRO A 101 -21.48 0.06 4.22
N ALA A 102 -21.98 0.89 3.29
CA ALA A 102 -21.28 2.12 2.88
C ALA A 102 -21.30 3.17 4.00
N VAL A 103 -22.39 3.26 4.75
CA VAL A 103 -22.49 4.14 5.92
C VAL A 103 -21.62 3.60 7.06
N ALA A 104 -21.64 2.32 7.34
CA ALA A 104 -20.82 1.70 8.38
C ALA A 104 -19.30 1.89 8.10
N MET A 105 -18.87 1.69 6.86
CA MET A 105 -17.49 1.95 6.44
C MET A 105 -17.12 3.43 6.52
N TYR A 106 -18.03 4.33 6.16
CA TYR A 106 -17.84 5.76 6.32
C TYR A 106 -17.71 6.14 7.80
N ALA A 107 -18.60 5.65 8.65
CA ALA A 107 -18.57 5.87 10.10
C ALA A 107 -17.24 5.46 10.72
N TRP A 108 -16.77 4.26 10.39
CA TRP A 108 -15.48 3.77 10.83
C TRP A 108 -14.35 4.73 10.44
N LYS A 109 -14.29 5.17 9.19
CA LYS A 109 -13.27 6.10 8.72
C LYS A 109 -13.35 7.46 9.40
N TYR A 110 -14.54 8.01 9.48
CA TYR A 110 -14.77 9.29 10.12
C TYR A 110 -14.30 9.26 11.58
N LEU A 111 -14.72 8.26 12.35
CA LEU A 111 -14.39 8.14 13.78
C LEU A 111 -12.91 7.84 14.01
N SER A 112 -12.28 7.00 13.19
CA SER A 112 -10.83 6.77 13.25
C SER A 112 -10.02 8.05 12.93
N THR A 113 -10.54 8.92 12.08
CA THR A 113 -9.97 10.23 11.78
C THR A 113 -10.17 11.23 12.94
N VAL A 114 -11.38 11.27 13.51
CA VAL A 114 -11.73 12.11 14.67
C VAL A 114 -10.81 11.83 15.86
N LYS A 115 -10.50 10.59 16.14
CA LYS A 115 -9.55 10.19 17.18
C LYS A 115 -8.20 10.91 17.06
N ASN A 116 -7.76 11.17 15.84
CA ASN A 116 -6.47 11.77 15.53
C ASN A 116 -6.56 13.27 15.19
N ALA A 117 -7.72 13.90 15.32
CA ALA A 117 -7.98 15.29 14.90
C ALA A 117 -7.15 16.36 15.64
N GLY A 118 -6.43 16.00 16.70
CA GLY A 118 -5.43 16.88 17.32
C GLY A 118 -4.23 17.22 16.42
N LYS A 119 -4.04 16.51 15.31
CA LYS A 119 -3.02 16.83 14.31
C LYS A 119 -3.68 17.51 13.10
N GLU A 120 -3.10 18.60 12.62
CA GLU A 120 -3.65 19.43 11.55
C GLU A 120 -4.10 18.64 10.30
N TYR A 121 -3.29 17.69 9.86
CA TYR A 121 -3.64 16.83 8.72
C TYR A 121 -4.97 16.08 8.95
N PHE A 122 -5.11 15.43 10.10
CA PHE A 122 -6.32 14.68 10.44
C PHE A 122 -7.52 15.58 10.69
N TYR A 123 -7.30 16.77 11.23
CA TYR A 123 -8.35 17.77 11.42
C TYR A 123 -8.94 18.20 10.05
N ASN A 124 -8.08 18.57 9.11
CA ASN A 124 -8.52 18.95 7.77
C ASN A 124 -9.23 17.81 7.04
N PHE A 125 -8.72 16.57 7.22
CA PHE A 125 -9.35 15.40 6.64
C PHE A 125 -10.72 15.09 7.27
N MET A 126 -10.85 15.27 8.58
CA MET A 126 -12.14 15.15 9.28
C MET A 126 -13.16 16.17 8.75
N LEU A 127 -12.73 17.41 8.52
CA LEU A 127 -13.61 18.44 7.95
C LEU A 127 -14.07 18.08 6.53
N ASP A 128 -13.18 17.54 5.69
CA ASP A 128 -13.53 17.06 4.35
C ASP A 128 -14.55 15.91 4.44
N LEU A 129 -14.30 14.91 5.26
CA LEU A 129 -15.24 13.80 5.47
C LEU A 129 -16.61 14.29 5.93
N ALA A 130 -16.66 15.23 6.88
CA ALA A 130 -17.91 15.76 7.42
C ALA A 130 -18.66 16.60 6.38
N SER A 131 -17.97 17.49 5.65
CA SER A 131 -18.60 18.40 4.67
C SER A 131 -19.08 17.70 3.40
N ARG A 132 -18.48 16.53 3.08
CA ARG A 132 -18.78 15.76 1.85
C ARG A 132 -19.30 14.36 2.17
N ARG A 133 -20.00 14.20 3.30
CA ARG A 133 -20.51 12.90 3.79
C ARG A 133 -21.17 12.07 2.69
N GLU A 134 -22.17 12.63 2.03
CA GLU A 134 -22.96 11.92 1.02
C GLU A 134 -22.15 11.50 -0.20
N GLU A 135 -21.17 12.33 -0.58
CA GLU A 135 -20.26 11.98 -1.67
C GLU A 135 -19.34 10.83 -1.29
N HIS A 136 -18.77 10.85 -0.08
CA HIS A 136 -17.93 9.75 0.41
C HIS A 136 -18.71 8.44 0.53
N ILE A 137 -19.93 8.46 1.07
CA ILE A 137 -20.80 7.28 1.19
C ILE A 137 -21.13 6.73 -0.21
N ARG A 138 -21.51 7.59 -1.15
CA ARG A 138 -21.78 7.18 -2.53
C ARG A 138 -20.57 6.51 -3.17
N ASN A 139 -19.38 7.10 -3.04
CA ASN A 139 -18.15 6.54 -3.58
C ASN A 139 -17.81 5.17 -2.97
N ILE A 140 -18.00 5.01 -1.66
CA ILE A 140 -17.83 3.72 -0.98
C ILE A 140 -18.84 2.70 -1.52
N ARG A 141 -20.09 3.07 -1.66
CA ARG A 141 -21.14 2.18 -2.19
C ARG A 141 -20.82 1.70 -3.60
N GLU A 142 -20.40 2.59 -4.49
CA GLU A 142 -19.96 2.21 -5.85
C GLU A 142 -18.78 1.24 -5.84
N GLN A 143 -17.86 1.40 -4.90
CA GLN A 143 -16.71 0.49 -4.76
C GLN A 143 -17.15 -0.88 -4.23
N LEU A 144 -18.03 -0.92 -3.24
CA LEU A 144 -18.60 -2.17 -2.72
C LEU A 144 -19.36 -2.94 -3.80
N GLU A 145 -20.17 -2.26 -4.61
CA GLU A 145 -20.91 -2.90 -5.71
C GLU A 145 -19.96 -3.47 -6.77
N ARG A 146 -18.87 -2.77 -7.10
CA ARG A 146 -17.84 -3.31 -8.02
C ARG A 146 -17.16 -4.55 -7.43
N ALA A 147 -16.82 -4.51 -6.14
CA ALA A 147 -16.23 -5.64 -5.45
C ALA A 147 -17.19 -6.83 -5.40
N LYS A 148 -18.45 -6.58 -5.07
CA LYS A 148 -19.53 -7.57 -5.07
C LYS A 148 -19.71 -8.20 -6.44
N GLY A 149 -19.66 -7.42 -7.53
CA GLY A 149 -19.73 -7.94 -8.90
C GLY A 149 -18.68 -8.99 -9.25
N ILE A 150 -17.56 -9.01 -8.51
CA ILE A 150 -16.44 -9.96 -8.74
C ILE A 150 -16.45 -11.09 -7.72
N LEU A 151 -16.70 -10.78 -6.44
CA LEU A 151 -16.54 -11.68 -5.31
C LEU A 151 -17.87 -12.32 -4.85
N ASN A 152 -18.99 -11.99 -5.50
CA ASN A 152 -20.27 -12.55 -5.13
C ASN A 152 -20.27 -14.09 -5.18
N GLY A 153 -20.66 -14.72 -4.08
CA GLY A 153 -20.63 -16.17 -3.92
C GLY A 153 -19.37 -16.72 -3.26
N MET A 154 -18.38 -15.86 -2.92
CA MET A 154 -17.28 -16.28 -2.06
C MET A 154 -17.76 -16.49 -0.62
N ASN A 155 -16.99 -17.25 0.16
CA ASN A 155 -17.24 -17.40 1.58
C ASN A 155 -16.33 -16.45 2.38
N TYR A 156 -16.96 -15.59 3.21
CA TYR A 156 -16.24 -14.74 4.16
C TYR A 156 -16.69 -15.04 5.60
N ARG A 157 -15.75 -15.02 6.54
CA ARG A 157 -16.01 -15.17 7.98
C ARG A 157 -15.20 -14.17 8.79
N ALA A 158 -15.84 -13.53 9.78
CA ALA A 158 -15.12 -12.82 10.84
C ALA A 158 -14.47 -13.89 11.75
N LEU A 159 -13.22 -14.27 11.49
CA LEU A 159 -12.57 -15.41 12.10
C LEU A 159 -11.05 -15.17 12.18
N ASP A 160 -10.48 -15.62 13.31
CA ASP A 160 -9.03 -15.65 13.53
C ASP A 160 -8.30 -16.50 12.49
N MET A 161 -7.14 -16.02 12.03
CA MET A 161 -6.35 -16.71 11.00
C MET A 161 -5.90 -18.11 11.44
N TRP A 162 -5.54 -18.29 12.72
CA TRP A 162 -5.10 -19.59 13.23
C TRP A 162 -6.23 -20.61 13.17
N LYS A 163 -7.42 -20.22 13.60
CA LYS A 163 -8.63 -21.07 13.52
C LYS A 163 -8.97 -21.41 12.06
N HIS A 164 -8.81 -20.45 11.14
CA HIS A 164 -9.05 -20.71 9.72
C HIS A 164 -8.00 -21.65 9.14
N MET A 165 -6.74 -21.51 9.52
CA MET A 165 -5.68 -22.41 9.08
C MET A 165 -5.92 -23.84 9.53
N ASP A 166 -6.29 -24.07 10.79
CA ASP A 166 -6.58 -25.40 11.35
C ASP A 166 -7.62 -26.20 10.51
N GLU A 167 -8.57 -25.49 9.88
CA GLU A 167 -9.59 -26.09 9.04
C GLU A 167 -9.07 -26.53 7.66
N VAL A 168 -7.99 -25.91 7.15
CA VAL A 168 -7.52 -26.10 5.77
C VAL A 168 -6.18 -26.78 5.61
N LEU A 169 -5.39 -26.93 6.67
CA LEU A 169 -4.05 -27.52 6.62
C LEU A 169 -3.98 -28.90 5.96
N ASN A 170 -5.05 -29.70 6.07
CA ASN A 170 -5.14 -31.05 5.53
C ASN A 170 -5.76 -31.16 4.14
N ASP A 171 -6.12 -30.04 3.51
CA ASP A 171 -6.71 -30.02 2.18
C ASP A 171 -5.59 -29.90 1.08
N GLU A 172 -5.32 -31.00 0.40
CA GLU A 172 -4.28 -31.07 -0.65
C GLU A 172 -4.63 -30.29 -1.92
N HIS A 173 -5.90 -29.90 -2.11
CA HIS A 173 -6.37 -29.10 -3.25
C HIS A 173 -6.56 -27.61 -2.88
N CYS A 174 -6.06 -27.21 -1.71
CA CYS A 174 -6.13 -25.84 -1.23
C CYS A 174 -4.82 -25.10 -1.41
N ILE A 175 -4.91 -23.86 -1.89
CA ILE A 175 -3.81 -22.89 -1.86
C ILE A 175 -4.17 -21.74 -0.93
N VAL A 176 -3.28 -21.42 -0.03
CA VAL A 176 -3.41 -20.34 0.95
C VAL A 176 -2.41 -19.23 0.65
N ILE A 177 -2.87 -17.98 0.66
CA ILE A 177 -1.98 -16.82 0.64
C ILE A 177 -2.32 -15.95 1.86
N ALA A 178 -1.42 -15.93 2.83
CA ALA A 178 -1.55 -15.17 4.06
C ALA A 178 -0.71 -13.90 4.04
N ASN A 179 -1.27 -12.80 4.55
CA ASN A 179 -0.54 -11.57 4.82
C ASN A 179 -0.79 -11.14 6.28
N PRO A 180 -0.17 -11.85 7.24
CA PRO A 180 -0.41 -11.60 8.65
C PRO A 180 0.08 -10.21 9.07
N PRO A 181 -0.44 -9.65 10.19
CA PRO A 181 -0.12 -8.30 10.64
C PRO A 181 1.27 -8.21 11.27
N THR A 182 2.30 -8.06 10.44
CA THR A 182 3.70 -7.92 10.87
C THR A 182 4.07 -6.52 11.37
N TYR A 183 3.08 -5.72 11.70
CA TYR A 183 3.25 -4.32 12.04
C TYR A 183 3.82 -4.14 13.46
N ALA A 184 5.01 -3.57 13.60
CA ALA A 184 5.69 -3.38 14.89
C ALA A 184 4.91 -2.50 15.90
N ALA A 185 3.95 -1.70 15.45
CA ALA A 185 3.13 -0.85 16.29
C ALA A 185 1.88 -1.54 16.87
N GLY A 186 1.59 -2.78 16.45
CA GLY A 186 0.39 -3.52 16.77
C GLY A 186 -0.77 -3.24 15.79
N PHE A 187 -1.43 -4.31 15.40
CA PHE A 187 -2.55 -4.29 14.46
C PHE A 187 -3.73 -3.47 14.99
N GLU A 188 -4.04 -3.60 16.29
CA GLU A 188 -5.18 -2.98 16.95
C GLU A 188 -5.13 -1.45 16.89
N LYS A 189 -3.94 -0.86 17.00
CA LYS A 189 -3.77 0.59 16.94
C LYS A 189 -4.16 1.18 15.60
N TYR A 190 -4.09 0.38 14.57
CA TYR A 190 -4.38 0.81 13.20
C TYR A 190 -5.87 1.01 12.97
N TYR A 191 -6.69 0.14 13.57
CA TYR A 191 -8.14 0.10 13.39
C TYR A 191 -8.91 0.68 14.56
N ASP A 192 -8.21 1.15 15.59
CA ASP A 192 -8.80 1.70 16.78
C ASP A 192 -9.53 3.02 16.49
N THR A 193 -10.81 3.06 16.78
CA THR A 193 -11.67 4.25 16.72
C THR A 193 -11.73 5.01 18.06
N GLY A 194 -10.90 4.64 19.05
CA GLY A 194 -10.95 5.21 20.41
C GLY A 194 -12.22 4.83 21.17
N GLY A 195 -12.77 3.67 20.90
CA GLY A 195 -14.02 3.20 21.53
C GLY A 195 -15.29 3.90 21.01
N MET A 196 -15.16 4.76 19.99
CA MET A 196 -16.34 5.44 19.41
C MET A 196 -17.16 4.56 18.46
N MET A 197 -16.61 3.42 18.06
CA MET A 197 -17.31 2.41 17.27
C MET A 197 -16.97 1.04 17.84
N THR A 198 -17.99 0.20 18.04
CA THR A 198 -17.90 -1.16 18.59
C THR A 198 -18.67 -2.12 17.70
N TRP A 199 -18.36 -3.41 17.81
CA TRP A 199 -19.02 -4.46 17.06
C TRP A 199 -18.87 -5.81 17.77
N LYS A 200 -19.54 -6.84 17.28
CA LYS A 200 -19.37 -8.21 17.74
C LYS A 200 -18.06 -8.79 17.22
N GLU A 201 -17.00 -8.47 17.95
CA GLU A 201 -15.65 -8.86 17.61
C GLU A 201 -15.45 -10.38 17.76
N PRO A 202 -14.85 -11.07 16.77
CA PRO A 202 -14.52 -12.47 16.94
C PRO A 202 -13.42 -12.65 17.99
N GLU A 203 -13.39 -13.79 18.63
CA GLU A 203 -12.27 -14.16 19.51
C GLU A 203 -11.01 -14.45 18.66
N TYR A 204 -9.92 -13.77 18.92
CA TYR A 204 -8.64 -13.95 18.22
C TYR A 204 -7.44 -13.77 19.14
N GLY A 205 -6.29 -14.36 18.72
CA GLY A 205 -5.00 -14.14 19.35
C GLY A 205 -4.27 -12.93 18.76
N ILE A 206 -3.59 -12.15 19.61
CA ILE A 206 -2.73 -11.07 19.14
C ILE A 206 -1.53 -11.69 18.44
N PHE A 207 -1.31 -11.32 17.17
CA PHE A 207 -0.15 -11.74 16.41
C PHE A 207 1.10 -11.02 16.90
N ASP A 208 2.10 -11.76 17.41
CA ASP A 208 3.38 -11.17 17.79
C ASP A 208 4.24 -10.93 16.53
N PRO A 209 4.56 -9.69 16.17
CA PRO A 209 5.38 -9.38 15.00
C PRO A 209 6.79 -9.99 15.02
N LYS A 210 7.27 -10.43 16.19
CA LYS A 210 8.63 -10.98 16.35
C LYS A 210 8.68 -12.49 16.16
N THR A 211 7.68 -13.22 16.64
CA THR A 211 7.66 -14.68 16.66
C THR A 211 6.57 -15.26 15.76
N GLY A 212 5.48 -14.54 15.55
CA GLY A 212 4.27 -15.04 14.89
C GLY A 212 4.50 -15.53 13.46
N LEU A 213 5.41 -14.90 12.69
CA LEU A 213 5.75 -15.40 11.35
C LEU A 213 6.42 -16.77 11.40
N GLN A 214 7.34 -16.97 12.34
CA GLN A 214 8.02 -18.25 12.50
C GLN A 214 7.03 -19.31 12.96
N GLU A 215 6.20 -18.99 13.94
CA GLU A 215 5.14 -19.88 14.44
C GLU A 215 4.16 -20.28 13.34
N PHE A 216 3.74 -19.32 12.50
CA PHE A 216 2.88 -19.57 11.35
C PHE A 216 3.53 -20.50 10.32
N MET A 217 4.79 -20.23 9.96
CA MET A 217 5.50 -21.07 8.99
C MET A 217 5.81 -22.47 9.57
N ASP A 218 6.07 -22.57 10.88
CA ASP A 218 6.26 -23.86 11.56
C ASP A 218 4.96 -24.68 11.57
N LEU A 219 3.81 -24.04 11.81
CA LEU A 219 2.49 -24.70 11.67
C LEU A 219 2.29 -25.23 10.24
N CYS A 220 2.71 -24.48 9.24
CA CYS A 220 2.50 -24.82 7.83
C CYS A 220 3.46 -25.88 7.28
N LYS A 221 4.57 -26.21 7.96
CA LYS A 221 5.57 -27.18 7.46
C LYS A 221 5.02 -28.57 7.15
N GLY A 222 4.03 -29.03 7.93
CA GLY A 222 3.37 -30.31 7.74
C GLY A 222 2.06 -30.27 6.95
N ALA A 223 1.68 -29.09 6.47
CA ALA A 223 0.40 -28.89 5.80
C ALA A 223 0.35 -29.58 4.43
N LYS A 224 -0.80 -30.16 4.10
CA LYS A 224 -1.08 -30.70 2.75
C LYS A 224 -1.42 -29.60 1.77
N CYS A 225 -2.00 -28.48 2.22
CA CYS A 225 -2.24 -27.31 1.40
C CYS A 225 -0.91 -26.63 1.03
N LEU A 226 -0.88 -25.95 -0.12
CA LEU A 226 0.21 -25.04 -0.46
C LEU A 226 -0.01 -23.71 0.25
N VAL A 227 0.92 -23.30 1.10
CA VAL A 227 0.81 -22.04 1.86
C VAL A 227 1.91 -21.08 1.42
N LEU A 228 1.50 -19.87 1.04
CA LEU A 228 2.39 -18.75 0.82
C LEU A 228 2.11 -17.67 1.87
N CYS A 229 3.17 -17.08 2.42
CA CYS A 229 3.09 -16.08 3.48
C CYS A 229 3.89 -14.84 3.11
N TYR A 230 3.26 -13.68 3.25
CA TYR A 230 3.95 -12.39 3.11
C TYR A 230 4.74 -12.06 4.36
N GLU A 231 5.99 -11.65 4.15
CA GLU A 231 6.89 -11.20 5.19
C GLU A 231 7.54 -9.86 4.82
N GLU A 232 7.58 -8.94 5.78
CA GLU A 232 8.43 -7.74 5.70
C GLU A 232 9.65 -7.95 6.59
N ASN A 233 10.82 -8.14 5.98
CA ASN A 233 12.01 -8.50 6.74
C ASN A 233 13.30 -7.92 6.13
N GLU A 234 14.37 -7.91 6.92
CA GLU A 234 15.72 -7.66 6.42
C GLU A 234 16.19 -8.82 5.54
N PRO A 235 17.13 -8.59 4.61
CA PRO A 235 17.68 -9.67 3.78
C PRO A 235 18.23 -10.82 4.61
N GLY A 236 17.80 -12.04 4.28
CA GLY A 236 18.28 -13.26 4.95
C GLY A 236 17.62 -13.57 6.30
N LYS A 237 16.58 -12.86 6.69
CA LYS A 237 15.83 -13.05 7.95
C LYS A 237 14.37 -13.46 7.72
N THR A 238 14.10 -14.30 6.73
CA THR A 238 12.76 -14.81 6.46
C THR A 238 12.46 -16.05 7.28
N ALA A 239 11.19 -16.23 7.71
CA ALA A 239 10.74 -17.41 8.45
C ALA A 239 10.66 -18.66 7.57
N GLY A 240 10.42 -18.47 6.26
CA GLY A 240 10.38 -19.52 5.25
C GLY A 240 11.34 -19.26 4.10
N GLU A 241 11.40 -20.20 3.13
CA GLU A 241 12.16 -20.00 1.91
C GLU A 241 11.42 -19.08 0.93
N PRO A 242 12.03 -17.94 0.52
CA PRO A 242 11.36 -17.00 -0.36
C PRO A 242 11.24 -17.51 -1.79
N VAL A 243 10.06 -17.42 -2.35
CA VAL A 243 9.76 -17.69 -3.79
C VAL A 243 9.60 -16.41 -4.60
N PHE A 244 9.38 -15.29 -3.94
CA PHE A 244 9.33 -13.97 -4.54
C PHE A 244 9.90 -12.93 -3.56
N ALA A 245 10.55 -11.90 -4.10
CA ALA A 245 11.00 -10.76 -3.30
C ALA A 245 10.78 -9.45 -4.03
N ARG A 246 10.32 -8.46 -3.26
CA ARG A 246 10.26 -7.06 -3.67
C ARG A 246 11.10 -6.22 -2.71
N TYR A 247 12.04 -5.50 -3.26
CA TYR A 247 12.91 -4.67 -2.47
C TYR A 247 12.26 -3.33 -2.18
N GLY A 248 12.05 -3.06 -0.90
CA GLY A 248 11.48 -1.82 -0.44
C GLY A 248 12.44 -0.65 -0.66
N VAL A 249 11.99 0.38 -1.36
CA VAL A 249 12.72 1.64 -1.52
C VAL A 249 12.68 2.45 -0.23
N ARG A 250 11.79 2.09 0.70
CA ARG A 250 11.62 2.72 2.01
C ARG A 250 12.20 1.80 3.07
N SER A 251 13.01 2.32 3.97
CA SER A 251 13.48 1.68 5.21
C SER A 251 14.45 0.50 5.13
N GLY A 252 14.92 0.08 3.97
CA GLY A 252 15.78 -1.12 3.86
C GLY A 252 15.09 -2.45 4.16
N VAL A 253 13.78 -2.43 4.37
CA VAL A 253 12.96 -3.62 4.58
C VAL A 253 12.44 -4.11 3.24
N ASN A 254 12.64 -5.38 2.97
CA ASN A 254 12.13 -6.03 1.77
C ASN A 254 10.83 -6.77 2.07
N VAL A 255 10.00 -6.90 1.07
CA VAL A 255 8.80 -7.75 1.11
C VAL A 255 9.13 -9.07 0.43
N TYR A 256 8.95 -10.15 1.15
CA TYR A 256 9.11 -11.51 0.65
C TYR A 256 7.77 -12.22 0.62
N LEU A 257 7.65 -13.15 -0.31
CA LEU A 257 6.62 -14.18 -0.28
C LEU A 257 7.35 -15.50 -0.06
N THR A 258 7.13 -16.13 1.09
CA THR A 258 7.72 -17.40 1.47
C THR A 258 6.71 -18.53 1.30
N ALA A 259 7.16 -19.74 1.09
CA ALA A 259 6.29 -20.88 0.89
C ALA A 259 6.69 -22.08 1.77
N ASN A 260 5.71 -22.87 2.20
CA ASN A 260 5.95 -24.13 2.88
C ASN A 260 6.46 -25.22 1.94
N ARG A 261 6.16 -25.10 0.65
CA ARG A 261 6.66 -25.96 -0.44
C ARG A 261 7.24 -25.08 -1.56
N PRO A 262 8.47 -24.57 -1.36
CA PRO A 262 9.04 -23.53 -2.23
C PRO A 262 9.29 -24.01 -3.66
N GLU A 263 9.67 -25.28 -3.86
CA GLU A 263 9.87 -25.86 -5.20
C GLU A 263 8.56 -25.85 -5.99
N GLU A 264 7.48 -26.33 -5.40
CA GLU A 264 6.16 -26.36 -6.03
C GLU A 264 5.66 -24.94 -6.35
N ALA A 265 5.77 -24.00 -5.40
CA ALA A 265 5.39 -22.61 -5.62
C ALA A 265 6.22 -21.97 -6.75
N THR A 266 7.51 -22.31 -6.85
CA THR A 266 8.40 -21.84 -7.92
C THR A 266 7.97 -22.41 -9.28
N ASP A 267 7.64 -23.69 -9.35
CA ASP A 267 7.16 -24.35 -10.58
C ASP A 267 5.83 -23.75 -11.04
N LEU A 268 4.89 -23.53 -10.13
CA LEU A 268 3.62 -22.84 -10.42
C LEU A 268 3.84 -21.40 -10.92
N ALA A 269 4.89 -20.72 -10.46
CA ALA A 269 5.28 -19.41 -10.96
C ALA A 269 6.11 -19.43 -12.26
N ASN A 270 6.19 -20.58 -12.97
CA ASN A 270 7.02 -20.80 -14.15
C ASN A 270 8.52 -20.64 -13.91
N GLY A 271 9.02 -21.13 -12.78
CA GLY A 271 10.44 -21.10 -12.45
C GLY A 271 11.05 -19.70 -12.38
N LYS A 272 10.25 -18.66 -12.17
CA LYS A 272 10.76 -17.30 -12.05
C LYS A 272 11.61 -17.16 -10.81
N LYS A 273 12.91 -17.06 -11.02
CA LYS A 273 13.86 -16.75 -9.94
C LYS A 273 13.51 -15.41 -9.31
N ILE A 274 13.67 -15.32 -8.00
CA ILE A 274 13.62 -14.07 -7.26
C ILE A 274 14.57 -13.07 -7.94
N ALA A 275 14.03 -11.98 -8.44
CA ALA A 275 14.85 -10.89 -8.94
C ALA A 275 15.58 -10.30 -7.73
N ARG A 276 16.86 -10.61 -7.55
CA ARG A 276 17.70 -9.84 -6.64
C ARG A 276 17.72 -8.41 -7.16
N PRO A 277 17.67 -7.39 -6.28
CA PRO A 277 17.90 -6.03 -6.74
C PRO A 277 19.27 -6.04 -7.38
N GLY A 278 19.34 -5.58 -8.62
CA GLY A 278 20.61 -5.05 -9.05
C GLY A 278 20.99 -4.01 -8.00
N GLU A 279 22.18 -4.08 -7.46
CA GLU A 279 22.72 -2.95 -6.71
C GLU A 279 22.50 -1.74 -7.58
N SER A 280 21.55 -0.87 -7.20
CA SER A 280 21.40 0.39 -7.90
C SER A 280 22.68 1.13 -7.59
N LYS A 281 23.61 1.13 -8.52
CA LYS A 281 24.84 1.92 -8.41
C LYS A 281 24.38 3.35 -8.34
N LEU A 282 24.27 3.85 -7.11
CA LEU A 282 24.03 5.27 -6.89
C LEU A 282 25.24 6.01 -7.46
N SER A 283 24.99 7.00 -8.31
CA SER A 283 26.03 7.81 -8.90
C SER A 283 25.82 9.27 -8.52
N SER A 284 26.90 9.95 -8.17
CA SER A 284 26.88 11.40 -8.01
C SER A 284 27.11 12.09 -9.35
N LEU A 285 26.61 13.31 -9.50
CA LEU A 285 27.01 14.18 -10.60
C LEU A 285 28.49 14.54 -10.49
N GLU A 286 29.12 14.72 -11.63
CA GLU A 286 30.53 15.23 -11.72
C GLU A 286 30.61 16.74 -11.41
N CYS A 287 30.05 17.15 -10.27
CA CYS A 287 30.09 18.52 -9.80
C CYS A 287 30.19 18.58 -8.28
N SER A 288 30.79 19.63 -7.74
CA SER A 288 30.89 19.84 -6.31
C SER A 288 29.52 20.26 -5.71
N MET A 289 29.31 19.99 -4.43
CA MET A 289 28.21 20.57 -3.69
C MET A 289 28.36 22.05 -3.44
N LEU A 290 27.26 22.78 -3.43
CA LEU A 290 27.27 24.20 -3.05
C LEU A 290 27.72 24.34 -1.59
N PRO A 291 28.76 25.14 -1.27
CA PRO A 291 29.17 25.40 0.09
C PRO A 291 28.04 26.05 0.91
N ARG A 292 28.01 25.77 2.21
CA ARG A 292 26.96 26.29 3.12
C ARG A 292 26.94 27.80 3.24
N ASP A 293 28.07 28.45 2.99
CA ASP A 293 28.31 29.88 3.10
C ASP A 293 28.44 30.57 1.73
N TYR A 294 28.13 29.85 0.64
CA TYR A 294 28.24 30.37 -0.71
C TYR A 294 27.40 31.64 -0.90
N GLU A 295 28.04 32.72 -1.39
CA GLU A 295 27.36 33.99 -1.57
C GLU A 295 26.60 34.02 -2.91
N ILE A 296 25.28 34.12 -2.82
CA ILE A 296 24.36 34.23 -3.97
C ILE A 296 24.17 35.72 -4.26
N THR A 297 24.51 36.16 -5.45
CA THR A 297 24.41 37.55 -5.92
C THR A 297 23.47 37.62 -7.14
N GLU A 298 23.18 38.81 -7.61
CA GLU A 298 22.41 39.02 -8.83
C GLU A 298 23.09 38.45 -10.11
N LYS A 299 24.40 38.22 -10.06
CA LYS A 299 25.17 37.63 -11.15
C LYS A 299 25.25 36.10 -11.10
N THR A 300 24.76 35.49 -10.02
CA THR A 300 24.75 34.05 -9.81
C THR A 300 23.88 33.33 -10.85
N LYS A 301 24.46 32.38 -11.54
CA LYS A 301 23.74 31.58 -12.56
C LYS A 301 23.07 30.40 -11.92
N VAL A 302 21.76 30.23 -12.21
CA VAL A 302 20.99 29.06 -11.81
C VAL A 302 20.72 28.23 -13.06
N GLN A 303 21.00 26.92 -12.97
CA GLN A 303 20.80 25.99 -14.08
C GLN A 303 19.92 24.81 -13.56
N LEU A 304 19.02 24.36 -14.41
CA LEU A 304 18.22 23.17 -14.18
C LEU A 304 18.69 22.09 -15.16
N CYS A 305 19.12 20.96 -14.63
CA CYS A 305 19.59 19.83 -15.42
C CYS A 305 18.74 18.62 -15.13
N GLN A 306 18.23 17.97 -16.16
CA GLN A 306 17.62 16.67 -16.00
C GLN A 306 18.72 15.67 -15.64
N ILE A 307 18.43 14.81 -14.65
CA ILE A 307 19.38 13.82 -14.13
C ILE A 307 18.74 12.43 -14.10
N GLU A 308 19.60 11.44 -14.09
CA GLU A 308 19.17 10.05 -13.97
C GLU A 308 18.59 9.74 -12.58
N ARG A 309 17.77 8.71 -12.53
CA ARG A 309 17.15 8.24 -11.29
C ARG A 309 18.20 7.88 -10.21
N ALA A 310 19.29 7.25 -10.62
CA ALA A 310 20.38 6.85 -9.73
C ALA A 310 21.06 8.05 -9.08
N GLU A 311 21.29 9.11 -9.84
CA GLU A 311 21.88 10.37 -9.37
C GLU A 311 20.94 11.10 -8.41
N ALA A 312 19.67 11.22 -8.78
CA ALA A 312 18.66 11.82 -7.90
C ALA A 312 18.57 11.08 -6.56
N GLN A 313 18.62 9.75 -6.60
CA GLN A 313 18.53 8.91 -5.42
C GLN A 313 19.76 9.03 -4.53
N TYR A 314 20.96 9.19 -5.11
CA TYR A 314 22.18 9.49 -4.37
C TYR A 314 22.02 10.73 -3.50
N TYR A 315 21.61 11.87 -4.07
CA TYR A 315 21.44 13.10 -3.30
C TYR A 315 20.29 13.06 -2.30
N ARG A 316 19.22 12.35 -2.62
CA ARG A 316 18.12 12.11 -1.68
C ARG A 316 18.58 11.34 -0.46
N GLN A 317 19.38 10.30 -0.63
CA GLN A 317 19.93 9.54 0.50
C GLN A 317 20.95 10.38 1.28
N LEU A 318 21.77 11.17 0.60
CA LEU A 318 22.78 11.99 1.24
C LEU A 318 22.18 13.08 2.15
N TRP A 319 21.03 13.66 1.77
CA TRP A 319 20.44 14.82 2.47
C TRP A 319 19.25 14.48 3.37
N THR A 320 18.78 13.24 3.36
CA THR A 320 17.67 12.81 4.22
C THR A 320 18.08 11.65 5.10
N HIS A 321 17.83 11.78 6.40
CA HIS A 321 17.90 10.65 7.29
C HIS A 321 16.63 9.79 7.13
N ASN A 322 16.79 8.52 6.76
CA ASN A 322 15.79 7.45 6.82
C ASN A 322 14.59 7.50 5.87
N PHE A 323 14.52 8.38 4.88
CA PHE A 323 13.37 8.39 3.99
C PHE A 323 13.75 8.64 2.53
N VAL A 324 13.86 7.57 1.78
CA VAL A 324 13.90 7.64 0.32
C VAL A 324 12.52 7.28 -0.21
N GLY A 325 11.64 8.25 -0.33
CA GLY A 325 10.32 8.08 -0.96
C GLY A 325 10.42 7.56 -2.40
N SER A 326 9.28 7.33 -3.06
CA SER A 326 9.24 6.96 -4.47
C SER A 326 10.05 7.94 -5.32
N SER A 327 10.77 7.44 -6.34
CA SER A 327 11.44 8.30 -7.32
C SER A 327 10.41 8.91 -8.26
N ALA A 328 10.64 10.15 -8.67
CA ALA A 328 9.87 10.76 -9.73
C ALA A 328 10.29 10.19 -11.11
N PRO A 329 9.41 10.18 -12.11
CA PRO A 329 9.78 9.86 -13.48
C PRO A 329 10.73 10.91 -14.08
N ILE A 330 10.60 12.18 -13.68
CA ILE A 330 11.47 13.27 -14.10
C ILE A 330 12.20 13.82 -12.87
N ASN A 331 13.52 13.77 -12.90
CA ASN A 331 14.37 14.23 -11.81
C ASN A 331 15.26 15.38 -12.30
N ILE A 332 15.33 16.44 -11.52
CA ILE A 332 16.03 17.69 -11.87
C ILE A 332 17.04 18.03 -10.78
N ALA A 333 18.27 18.30 -11.20
CA ALA A 333 19.27 18.95 -10.36
C ALA A 333 19.21 20.46 -10.55
N VAL A 334 19.36 21.19 -9.45
CA VAL A 334 19.51 22.64 -9.42
C VAL A 334 20.98 22.94 -9.16
N LEU A 335 21.63 23.55 -10.13
CA LEU A 335 23.01 24.00 -10.03
C LEU A 335 23.08 25.52 -9.85
N ILE A 336 23.90 25.96 -8.91
CA ILE A 336 24.24 27.37 -8.68
C ILE A 336 25.70 27.52 -9.01
N ASP A 337 25.99 28.31 -10.06
CA ASP A 337 27.36 28.49 -10.63
C ASP A 337 28.08 27.14 -10.81
N GLY A 338 27.36 26.14 -11.37
CA GLY A 338 27.91 24.82 -11.67
C GLY A 338 28.02 23.88 -10.45
N LYS A 339 27.60 24.31 -9.25
CA LYS A 339 27.63 23.50 -8.03
C LYS A 339 26.22 23.01 -7.66
N ILE A 340 26.09 21.76 -7.24
CA ILE A 340 24.76 21.23 -6.90
C ILE A 340 24.22 21.85 -5.62
N ALA A 341 23.07 22.51 -5.74
CA ALA A 341 22.36 23.18 -4.67
C ALA A 341 21.13 22.36 -4.17
N GLY A 342 20.57 21.53 -5.03
CA GLY A 342 19.42 20.72 -4.68
C GLY A 342 18.97 19.81 -5.82
N VAL A 343 18.03 18.93 -5.50
CA VAL A 343 17.34 18.08 -6.46
C VAL A 343 15.84 18.10 -6.18
N PHE A 344 15.04 18.02 -7.24
CA PHE A 344 13.61 17.82 -7.11
C PHE A 344 13.07 16.88 -8.18
N GLY A 345 11.94 16.28 -7.91
CA GLY A 345 11.30 15.36 -8.84
C GLY A 345 9.86 15.77 -9.13
N VAL A 346 9.47 15.64 -10.38
CA VAL A 346 8.12 15.93 -10.83
C VAL A 346 7.50 14.73 -11.53
N ASP A 347 6.16 14.61 -11.41
CA ASP A 347 5.35 13.64 -12.12
C ASP A 347 4.13 14.33 -12.71
N LYS A 348 3.58 13.74 -13.77
CA LYS A 348 2.22 14.12 -14.21
C LYS A 348 1.25 13.65 -13.14
N ALA A 349 0.27 14.49 -12.81
CA ALA A 349 -0.80 14.10 -11.93
C ALA A 349 -1.67 13.02 -12.61
N ALA A 350 -1.18 11.79 -12.65
CA ALA A 350 -1.92 10.62 -13.11
C ALA A 350 -3.03 10.21 -12.13
N LEU A 351 -3.01 10.79 -10.94
CA LEU A 351 -3.99 10.60 -9.91
C LEU A 351 -4.83 11.87 -9.85
N THR A 352 -6.12 11.73 -10.08
CA THR A 352 -7.12 12.69 -9.64
C THR A 352 -6.93 12.93 -8.15
N MET A 353 -6.10 13.90 -7.83
CA MET A 353 -5.94 14.37 -6.47
C MET A 353 -7.22 15.12 -6.13
N GLY A 354 -8.23 14.38 -5.68
CA GLY A 354 -9.46 14.95 -5.15
C GLY A 354 -9.27 15.77 -3.87
N ALA A 355 -8.05 16.21 -3.56
CA ALA A 355 -7.76 17.05 -2.41
C ALA A 355 -8.52 18.39 -2.44
N PHE A 356 -8.96 18.86 -3.60
CA PHE A 356 -9.72 20.10 -3.75
C PHE A 356 -10.97 19.94 -4.63
N GLY A 357 -11.45 18.70 -4.84
CA GLY A 357 -12.67 18.47 -5.62
C GLY A 357 -12.57 18.75 -7.13
N THR A 358 -11.39 19.08 -7.64
CA THR A 358 -11.15 19.35 -9.06
C THR A 358 -10.27 18.26 -9.67
N GLN A 359 -10.75 17.68 -10.79
CA GLN A 359 -9.89 16.88 -11.65
C GLN A 359 -8.94 17.85 -12.37
N VAL A 360 -7.65 17.81 -12.01
CA VAL A 360 -6.62 18.57 -12.71
C VAL A 360 -5.81 17.59 -13.55
N SER A 361 -6.25 17.41 -14.82
CA SER A 361 -5.64 16.45 -15.75
C SER A 361 -4.25 16.87 -16.23
N ASP A 362 -3.91 18.16 -16.15
CA ASP A 362 -2.70 18.74 -16.75
C ASP A 362 -1.73 19.36 -15.72
N ALA A 363 -1.86 18.99 -14.44
CA ALA A 363 -0.95 19.50 -13.43
C ALA A 363 0.33 18.65 -13.32
N LEU A 364 1.46 19.34 -13.15
CA LEU A 364 2.70 18.72 -12.68
C LEU A 364 2.69 18.67 -11.15
N PHE A 365 2.95 17.49 -10.63
CA PHE A 365 3.06 17.26 -9.19
C PHE A 365 4.53 17.26 -8.77
N LEU A 366 4.90 18.15 -7.84
CA LEU A 366 6.21 18.15 -7.20
C LEU A 366 6.27 17.04 -6.16
N MET A 367 6.88 15.91 -6.50
CA MET A 367 6.92 14.73 -5.64
C MET A 367 7.89 14.89 -4.46
N TYR A 368 9.00 15.57 -4.69
CA TYR A 368 10.01 15.86 -3.67
C TYR A 368 10.88 17.05 -4.07
N GLY A 369 11.45 17.71 -3.07
CA GLY A 369 12.47 18.72 -3.26
C GLY A 369 13.41 18.73 -2.06
N MET A 370 14.72 18.67 -2.32
CA MET A 370 15.76 18.61 -1.30
C MET A 370 16.92 19.48 -1.68
N THR A 371 17.53 20.12 -0.69
CA THR A 371 18.66 21.04 -0.91
C THR A 371 19.80 20.78 0.03
N VAL A 372 20.99 21.22 -0.35
CA VAL A 372 22.07 21.39 0.61
C VAL A 372 21.65 22.37 1.70
N PRO A 373 22.08 22.19 2.92
CA PRO A 373 21.88 23.20 3.97
C PRO A 373 22.68 24.46 3.64
N HIS A 374 22.06 25.64 3.83
CA HIS A 374 22.70 26.94 3.60
C HIS A 374 22.50 27.86 4.80
N ILE A 375 23.54 28.60 5.20
CA ILE A 375 23.52 29.44 6.41
C ILE A 375 22.57 30.63 6.24
N LYS A 376 22.58 31.26 5.07
CA LYS A 376 21.89 32.55 4.83
C LYS A 376 20.58 32.38 4.05
N TYR A 377 20.49 31.41 3.13
CA TYR A 377 19.37 31.32 2.19
C TYR A 377 18.53 30.06 2.41
N ARG A 378 17.21 30.19 2.20
CA ARG A 378 16.25 29.08 2.22
C ARG A 378 16.16 28.46 0.84
N LEU A 379 17.12 27.63 0.46
CA LEU A 379 17.20 27.03 -0.87
C LEU A 379 15.98 26.16 -1.21
N GLY A 380 15.34 25.55 -0.25
CA GLY A 380 14.09 24.79 -0.48
C GLY A 380 12.97 25.67 -1.06
N ARG A 381 12.88 26.94 -0.65
CA ARG A 381 11.94 27.90 -1.24
C ARG A 381 12.29 28.23 -2.68
N LEU A 382 13.60 28.38 -2.97
CA LEU A 382 14.08 28.57 -4.35
C LEU A 382 13.70 27.40 -5.23
N LEU A 383 13.88 26.14 -4.77
CA LEU A 383 13.49 24.95 -5.53
C LEU A 383 11.98 24.96 -5.87
N THR A 384 11.14 25.27 -4.89
CA THR A 384 9.70 25.34 -5.10
C THR A 384 9.33 26.39 -6.16
N MET A 385 9.96 27.56 -6.09
CA MET A 385 9.74 28.63 -7.09
C MET A 385 10.21 28.21 -8.49
N LEU A 386 11.36 27.53 -8.59
CA LEU A 386 11.88 27.02 -9.86
C LEU A 386 10.99 25.95 -10.46
N ALA A 387 10.46 25.03 -9.63
CA ALA A 387 9.54 23.99 -10.08
C ALA A 387 8.20 24.56 -10.59
N GLN A 388 7.80 25.76 -10.13
CA GLN A 388 6.60 26.47 -10.57
C GLN A 388 6.86 27.45 -11.72
N ASN A 389 8.10 27.59 -12.18
CA ASN A 389 8.45 28.52 -13.25
C ASN A 389 7.77 28.11 -14.57
N ARG A 390 7.06 29.05 -15.20
CA ARG A 390 6.30 28.79 -16.44
C ARG A 390 7.14 28.24 -17.57
N GLU A 391 8.35 28.77 -17.74
CA GLU A 391 9.24 28.32 -18.80
C GLU A 391 9.72 26.87 -18.58
N PHE A 392 10.02 26.53 -17.33
CA PHE A 392 10.36 25.17 -16.95
C PHE A 392 9.20 24.21 -17.20
N VAL A 393 8.00 24.55 -16.73
CA VAL A 393 6.78 23.75 -16.92
C VAL A 393 6.47 23.57 -18.41
N TYR A 394 6.60 24.65 -19.20
CA TYR A 394 6.37 24.59 -20.64
C TYR A 394 7.37 23.66 -21.35
N LYS A 395 8.66 23.77 -21.04
CA LYS A 395 9.69 22.87 -21.61
C LYS A 395 9.44 21.41 -21.26
N LEU A 396 9.00 21.12 -20.04
CA LEU A 396 8.62 19.76 -19.64
C LEU A 396 7.41 19.23 -20.42
N SER A 397 6.42 20.08 -20.70
CA SER A 397 5.23 19.67 -21.47
C SER A 397 5.55 19.31 -22.91
N LEU A 398 6.57 19.94 -23.52
CA LEU A 398 7.02 19.64 -24.87
C LEU A 398 7.83 18.34 -25.01
N ILE A 399 8.47 17.89 -23.94
CA ILE A 399 9.26 16.64 -23.96
C ILE A 399 8.38 15.41 -23.90
N HIS A 400 7.12 15.56 -23.51
CA HIS A 400 6.18 14.45 -23.26
C HIS A 400 4.95 14.42 -24.21
N ILE A 401 4.98 15.21 -25.28
CA ILE A 401 4.09 15.09 -26.42
C ILE A 401 4.76 14.20 -27.46
#